data_938d41d4788e14a1b1ee1c8c4a0aef9e
#
_entry.id   938d41d4788e14a1b1ee1c8c4a0aef9e
#
_cell.length_a   1.000
_cell.length_b   1.000
_cell.length_c   1.000
_cell.angle_alpha   90.00
_cell.angle_beta   90.00
_cell.angle_gamma   90.00
#
_symmetry.space_group_name_H-M   'P 1'
#
loop_
_entity.id
_entity.type
_entity.pdbx_description
1 polymer ?
#
loop_
_entity_poly.entity_id
_entity_poly.type
_entity_poly.pdbx_seq_one_letter_code
_entity_poly.pdbx_strand_id
1 'polypeptide(L)'
;MMGRIDLIKEHKWFYEKRAKITVTNLQKKNINAKYVANSQEALVTVMEMIPAGVTVARGDSMTVDQIGIIPELQKRKQNALIDPMERDADGLFLFPEIEQRRKIAREMFSADIFLVGTNAVTLDGKLVNVDAWGNRVAAMIFGPDKVIILVGVNKIVKDVNEALERIHNYTAPMNAKRHYLKHQREDFGNLPCAKTSICVDCNNDWRICRHTVIIEGTMIREKGRINVVLVGEELGI
;
A
#
# COMPACT_ATOMS: atom_id res chain seq x y z
N MET A 1 16.95 -19.76 35.28
CA MET A 1 16.36 -19.61 33.91
C MET A 1 16.81 -18.27 33.37
N MET A 2 17.72 -18.26 32.40
CA MET A 2 18.07 -17.03 31.69
C MET A 2 16.80 -16.56 30.94
N GLY A 3 16.25 -15.41 31.32
CA GLY A 3 15.11 -14.80 30.62
C GLY A 3 15.45 -14.63 29.15
N ARG A 4 14.47 -14.91 28.26
CA ARG A 4 14.59 -14.70 26.81
C ARG A 4 14.95 -13.24 26.62
N ILE A 5 16.15 -12.95 26.12
CA ILE A 5 16.55 -11.59 25.75
C ILE A 5 15.72 -11.25 24.51
N ASP A 6 14.78 -10.30 24.64
CA ASP A 6 14.06 -9.76 23.48
C ASP A 6 14.66 -8.39 23.10
N LEU A 7 14.61 -8.06 21.82
CA LEU A 7 15.13 -6.82 21.25
C LEU A 7 14.01 -5.83 20.92
N ILE A 8 12.86 -5.92 21.60
CA ILE A 8 11.66 -5.12 21.28
C ILE A 8 11.96 -3.61 21.33
N LYS A 9 12.71 -3.16 22.34
CA LYS A 9 13.04 -1.74 22.52
C LYS A 9 14.00 -1.25 21.45
N GLU A 10 15.01 -2.05 21.11
CA GLU A 10 16.00 -1.78 20.08
C GLU A 10 15.36 -1.75 18.70
N HIS A 11 14.47 -2.71 18.38
CA HIS A 11 13.70 -2.72 17.15
C HIS A 11 12.81 -1.48 17.04
N LYS A 12 12.05 -1.15 18.08
CA LYS A 12 11.21 0.04 18.12
C LYS A 12 12.04 1.31 17.90
N TRP A 13 13.15 1.47 18.62
CA TRP A 13 14.06 2.59 18.45
C TRP A 13 14.62 2.68 17.01
N PHE A 14 15.08 1.56 16.45
CA PHE A 14 15.66 1.49 15.13
C PHE A 14 14.65 1.94 14.06
N TYR A 15 13.47 1.37 14.06
CA TYR A 15 12.43 1.67 13.09
C TYR A 15 11.87 3.09 13.26
N GLU A 16 11.69 3.56 14.47
CA GLU A 16 11.24 4.93 14.73
C GLU A 16 12.24 5.97 14.21
N LYS A 17 13.55 5.75 14.40
CA LYS A 17 14.59 6.63 13.87
C LYS A 17 14.56 6.67 12.34
N ARG A 18 14.49 5.51 11.69
CA ARG A 18 14.39 5.42 10.23
C ARG A 18 13.13 6.10 9.72
N ALA A 19 11.98 5.87 10.34
CA ALA A 19 10.71 6.48 9.97
C ALA A 19 10.78 8.02 10.05
N LYS A 20 11.33 8.60 11.11
CA LYS A 20 11.49 10.04 11.25
C LYS A 20 12.42 10.65 10.20
N ILE A 21 13.51 9.96 9.84
CA ILE A 21 14.39 10.37 8.74
C ILE A 21 13.62 10.36 7.42
N THR A 22 12.90 9.27 7.14
CA THR A 22 12.10 9.11 5.92
C THR A 22 11.02 10.20 5.81
N VAL A 23 10.30 10.49 6.90
CA VAL A 23 9.31 11.58 6.95
C VAL A 23 9.94 12.91 6.57
N THR A 24 11.07 13.26 7.18
CA THR A 24 11.79 14.51 6.87
C THR A 24 12.17 14.60 5.39
N ASN A 25 12.62 13.50 4.81
CA ASN A 25 13.06 13.48 3.41
C ASN A 25 11.89 13.48 2.42
N LEU A 26 10.75 12.85 2.74
CA LEU A 26 9.51 12.97 1.97
C LEU A 26 9.02 14.43 1.94
N GLN A 27 9.03 15.10 3.09
CA GLN A 27 8.59 16.51 3.20
C GLN A 27 9.44 17.46 2.36
N LYS A 28 10.76 17.22 2.26
CA LYS A 28 11.65 17.98 1.35
C LYS A 28 11.31 17.83 -0.12
N LYS A 29 10.55 16.78 -0.48
CA LYS A 29 10.12 16.47 -1.84
C LYS A 29 8.65 16.84 -2.12
N ASN A 30 8.09 17.77 -1.31
CA ASN A 30 6.71 18.23 -1.37
C ASN A 30 5.65 17.14 -1.11
N ILE A 31 6.03 16.02 -0.51
CA ILE A 31 5.13 14.97 -0.05
C ILE A 31 4.82 15.22 1.42
N ASN A 32 3.55 15.38 1.78
CA ASN A 32 3.18 15.41 3.18
C ASN A 32 3.46 14.06 3.82
N ALA A 33 4.12 14.05 4.97
CA ALA A 33 4.42 12.80 5.66
C ALA A 33 4.38 12.98 7.16
N LYS A 34 3.92 11.94 7.86
CA LYS A 34 3.98 11.86 9.33
C LYS A 34 4.23 10.44 9.80
N TYR A 35 4.81 10.32 10.98
CA TYR A 35 4.97 9.06 11.70
C TYR A 35 3.92 8.96 12.80
N VAL A 36 3.35 7.78 12.96
CA VAL A 36 2.45 7.41 14.06
C VAL A 36 2.96 6.10 14.69
N ALA A 37 2.74 5.91 15.98
CA ALA A 37 3.36 4.81 16.71
C ALA A 37 2.74 3.43 16.41
N ASN A 38 1.45 3.41 16.05
CA ASN A 38 0.69 2.17 15.88
C ASN A 38 -0.51 2.33 14.93
N SER A 39 -1.16 1.22 14.63
CA SER A 39 -2.33 1.14 13.75
C SER A 39 -3.53 1.95 14.27
N GLN A 40 -3.73 2.03 15.57
CA GLN A 40 -4.83 2.80 16.16
C GLN A 40 -4.64 4.31 15.93
N GLU A 41 -3.43 4.82 16.12
CA GLU A 41 -3.10 6.21 15.81
C GLU A 41 -3.18 6.48 14.30
N ALA A 42 -2.80 5.49 13.47
CA ALA A 42 -2.93 5.58 12.03
C ALA A 42 -4.40 5.70 11.61
N LEU A 43 -5.28 4.88 12.17
CA LEU A 43 -6.71 4.94 11.90
C LEU A 43 -7.29 6.32 12.21
N VAL A 44 -7.08 6.84 13.43
CA VAL A 44 -7.54 8.17 13.83
C VAL A 44 -7.02 9.23 12.87
N THR A 45 -5.71 9.20 12.62
CA THR A 45 -5.03 10.13 11.70
C THR A 45 -5.66 10.15 10.29
N VAL A 46 -5.89 8.97 9.72
CA VAL A 46 -6.45 8.87 8.36
C VAL A 46 -7.90 9.32 8.33
N MET A 47 -8.69 8.96 9.36
CA MET A 47 -10.09 9.38 9.45
C MET A 47 -10.24 10.90 9.56
N GLU A 48 -9.32 11.59 10.25
CA GLU A 48 -9.26 13.07 10.29
C GLU A 48 -8.91 13.69 8.92
N MET A 49 -8.15 12.97 8.07
CA MET A 49 -7.77 13.43 6.73
C MET A 49 -8.90 13.27 5.69
N ILE A 50 -9.98 12.53 6.03
CA ILE A 50 -11.10 12.22 5.13
C ILE A 50 -12.35 13.00 5.61
N PRO A 51 -12.69 14.14 4.97
CA PRO A 51 -13.92 14.86 5.29
C PRO A 51 -15.18 14.06 4.97
N ALA A 52 -16.30 14.43 5.59
CA ALA A 52 -17.59 13.92 5.18
C ALA A 52 -17.97 14.40 3.77
N GLY A 53 -18.72 13.60 3.04
CA GLY A 53 -19.26 13.95 1.71
C GLY A 53 -18.32 13.68 0.53
N VAL A 54 -17.02 13.41 0.77
CA VAL A 54 -16.08 13.11 -0.31
C VAL A 54 -16.16 11.65 -0.75
N THR A 55 -15.79 11.40 -2.01
CA THR A 55 -15.62 10.05 -2.56
C THR A 55 -14.26 9.49 -2.17
N VAL A 56 -14.24 8.25 -1.71
CA VAL A 56 -13.01 7.57 -1.28
C VAL A 56 -12.84 6.31 -2.11
N ALA A 57 -11.77 6.24 -2.88
CA ALA A 57 -11.37 5.03 -3.58
C ALA A 57 -10.25 4.30 -2.84
N ARG A 58 -10.16 2.99 -3.04
CA ARG A 58 -9.05 2.18 -2.46
C ARG A 58 -8.35 1.34 -3.51
N GLY A 59 -7.02 1.19 -3.31
CA GLY A 59 -6.25 0.13 -3.94
C GLY A 59 -6.27 -1.16 -3.12
N ASP A 60 -5.90 -2.29 -3.73
CA ASP A 60 -5.76 -3.59 -3.02
C ASP A 60 -4.53 -3.54 -2.09
N SER A 61 -4.72 -3.10 -0.86
CA SER A 61 -3.66 -2.85 0.12
C SER A 61 -3.91 -3.55 1.45
N MET A 62 -3.10 -4.54 1.75
CA MET A 62 -3.13 -5.22 3.06
C MET A 62 -2.88 -4.27 4.23
N THR A 63 -2.06 -3.24 4.05
CA THR A 63 -1.81 -2.24 5.11
C THR A 63 -3.08 -1.46 5.44
N VAL A 64 -3.87 -1.06 4.43
CA VAL A 64 -5.17 -0.38 4.62
C VAL A 64 -6.16 -1.30 5.34
N ASP A 65 -6.18 -2.58 4.94
CA ASP A 65 -7.07 -3.58 5.55
C ASP A 65 -6.71 -3.85 7.02
N GLN A 66 -5.43 -4.03 7.33
CA GLN A 66 -4.95 -4.30 8.70
C GLN A 66 -5.19 -3.15 9.67
N ILE A 67 -5.16 -1.89 9.19
CA ILE A 67 -5.48 -0.72 10.01
C ILE A 67 -6.99 -0.58 10.25
N GLY A 68 -7.83 -1.20 9.41
CA GLY A 68 -9.28 -1.19 9.58
C GLY A 68 -9.98 0.09 9.07
N ILE A 69 -9.39 0.79 8.11
CA ILE A 69 -9.93 2.06 7.60
C ILE A 69 -11.25 1.85 6.86
N ILE A 70 -11.35 0.82 6.02
CA ILE A 70 -12.55 0.58 5.22
C ILE A 70 -13.77 0.25 6.10
N PRO A 71 -13.70 -0.67 7.06
CA PRO A 71 -14.79 -0.89 8.01
C PRO A 71 -15.23 0.38 8.75
N GLU A 72 -14.30 1.23 9.16
CA GLU A 72 -14.64 2.47 9.87
C GLU A 72 -15.33 3.49 8.95
N LEU A 73 -14.93 3.61 7.67
CA LEU A 73 -15.62 4.42 6.67
C LEU A 73 -17.04 3.91 6.41
N GLN A 74 -17.22 2.59 6.29
CA GLN A 74 -18.52 1.96 6.10
C GLN A 74 -19.44 2.19 7.31
N LYS A 75 -18.92 2.09 8.53
CA LYS A 75 -19.65 2.38 9.77
C LYS A 75 -20.05 3.85 9.86
N ARG A 76 -19.18 4.78 9.48
CA ARG A 76 -19.42 6.22 9.49
C ARG A 76 -20.52 6.63 8.52
N LYS A 77 -20.67 5.95 7.38
CA LYS A 77 -21.69 6.20 6.33
C LYS A 77 -21.74 7.64 5.80
N GLN A 78 -20.62 8.34 5.83
CA GLN A 78 -20.52 9.74 5.41
C GLN A 78 -19.77 9.93 4.08
N ASN A 79 -19.29 8.84 3.47
CA ASN A 79 -18.49 8.86 2.25
C ASN A 79 -18.99 7.81 1.28
N ALA A 80 -18.96 8.15 -0.01
CA ALA A 80 -19.11 7.15 -1.07
C ALA A 80 -17.79 6.39 -1.23
N LEU A 81 -17.86 5.05 -1.21
CA LEU A 81 -16.71 4.18 -1.40
C LEU A 81 -16.66 3.66 -2.84
N ILE A 82 -15.49 3.72 -3.46
CA ILE A 82 -15.17 3.09 -4.74
C ILE A 82 -14.19 1.95 -4.43
N ASP A 83 -14.73 0.76 -4.21
CA ASP A 83 -13.96 -0.42 -3.84
C ASP A 83 -14.21 -1.59 -4.81
N PRO A 84 -13.32 -1.83 -5.79
CA PRO A 84 -13.45 -2.98 -6.68
C PRO A 84 -13.24 -4.33 -5.97
N MET A 85 -12.81 -4.32 -4.71
CA MET A 85 -12.55 -5.50 -3.88
C MET A 85 -13.59 -5.70 -2.78
N GLU A 86 -14.69 -4.94 -2.81
CA GLU A 86 -15.76 -5.02 -1.82
C GLU A 86 -16.34 -6.44 -1.74
N ARG A 87 -16.66 -6.84 -0.52
CA ARG A 87 -17.21 -8.16 -0.21
C ARG A 87 -18.53 -8.02 0.55
N ASP A 88 -19.39 -9.01 0.34
CA ASP A 88 -20.61 -9.16 1.11
C ASP A 88 -20.36 -9.75 2.52
N ALA A 89 -21.42 -9.99 3.27
CA ALA A 89 -21.36 -10.56 4.61
C ALA A 89 -20.78 -11.99 4.64
N ASP A 90 -20.89 -12.73 3.55
CA ASP A 90 -20.36 -14.09 3.39
C ASP A 90 -18.88 -14.07 2.91
N GLY A 91 -18.32 -12.89 2.70
CA GLY A 91 -16.94 -12.70 2.26
C GLY A 91 -16.73 -12.91 0.76
N LEU A 92 -17.81 -13.00 -0.03
CA LEU A 92 -17.75 -13.10 -1.49
C LEU A 92 -17.60 -11.72 -2.13
N PHE A 93 -16.94 -11.64 -3.28
CA PHE A 93 -16.83 -10.39 -4.00
C PHE A 93 -18.19 -9.92 -4.51
N LEU A 94 -18.57 -8.68 -4.21
CA LEU A 94 -19.78 -8.04 -4.76
C LEU A 94 -19.69 -7.91 -6.29
N PHE A 95 -18.48 -7.81 -6.82
CA PHE A 95 -18.23 -7.74 -8.26
C PHE A 95 -17.39 -8.94 -8.68
N PRO A 96 -18.01 -10.14 -8.92
CA PRO A 96 -17.27 -11.35 -9.25
C PRO A 96 -16.56 -11.26 -10.60
N GLU A 97 -17.18 -10.56 -11.57
CA GLU A 97 -16.65 -10.44 -12.93
C GLU A 97 -15.48 -9.45 -13.01
N ILE A 98 -14.43 -9.85 -13.71
CA ILE A 98 -13.21 -9.05 -13.85
C ILE A 98 -13.48 -7.71 -14.56
N GLU A 99 -14.35 -7.68 -15.54
CA GLU A 99 -14.68 -6.47 -16.29
C GLU A 99 -15.47 -5.46 -15.45
N GLN A 100 -16.34 -5.93 -14.56
CA GLN A 100 -17.01 -5.06 -13.58
C GLN A 100 -15.98 -4.42 -12.65
N ARG A 101 -15.06 -5.19 -12.09
CA ARG A 101 -13.98 -4.66 -11.23
C ARG A 101 -13.09 -3.67 -11.98
N ARG A 102 -12.79 -3.93 -13.27
CA ARG A 102 -12.02 -2.99 -14.10
C ARG A 102 -12.76 -1.67 -14.33
N LYS A 103 -14.10 -1.72 -14.52
CA LYS A 103 -14.91 -0.51 -14.65
C LYS A 103 -14.84 0.32 -13.37
N ILE A 104 -15.10 -0.29 -12.22
CA ILE A 104 -15.01 0.38 -10.91
C ILE A 104 -13.59 0.90 -10.66
N ALA A 105 -12.55 0.13 -11.02
CA ALA A 105 -11.16 0.56 -10.88
C ALA A 105 -10.82 1.80 -11.72
N ARG A 106 -11.55 2.07 -12.83
CA ARG A 106 -11.40 3.32 -13.58
C ARG A 106 -12.04 4.51 -12.89
N GLU A 107 -13.10 4.30 -12.11
CA GLU A 107 -13.76 5.36 -11.34
C GLU A 107 -12.85 5.93 -10.24
N MET A 108 -11.83 5.15 -9.79
CA MET A 108 -10.84 5.63 -8.82
C MET A 108 -10.09 6.89 -9.26
N PHE A 109 -9.96 7.11 -10.59
CA PHE A 109 -9.26 8.29 -11.13
C PHE A 109 -10.01 9.60 -10.90
N SER A 110 -11.31 9.53 -10.64
CA SER A 110 -12.18 10.69 -10.38
C SER A 110 -12.56 10.81 -8.89
N ALA A 111 -11.98 10.00 -8.02
CA ALA A 111 -12.25 10.07 -6.59
C ALA A 111 -11.54 11.26 -5.95
N ASP A 112 -12.17 11.85 -4.93
CA ASP A 112 -11.54 12.92 -4.15
C ASP A 112 -10.33 12.41 -3.36
N ILE A 113 -10.43 11.18 -2.82
CA ILE A 113 -9.35 10.57 -2.03
C ILE A 113 -9.07 9.14 -2.50
N PHE A 114 -7.79 8.81 -2.63
CA PHE A 114 -7.33 7.45 -2.90
C PHE A 114 -6.51 6.90 -1.74
N LEU A 115 -7.00 5.81 -1.13
CA LEU A 115 -6.32 5.07 -0.05
C LEU A 115 -5.50 3.93 -0.62
N VAL A 116 -4.22 3.87 -0.28
CA VAL A 116 -3.31 2.90 -0.87
C VAL A 116 -2.11 2.59 0.03
N GLY A 117 -1.41 1.49 -0.23
CA GLY A 117 -0.07 1.21 0.29
C GLY A 117 1.00 1.44 -0.75
N THR A 118 2.26 1.38 -0.33
CA THR A 118 3.43 1.29 -1.22
C THR A 118 4.18 -0.02 -1.00
N ASN A 119 4.93 -0.49 -1.98
CA ASN A 119 5.75 -1.69 -1.81
C ASN A 119 7.02 -1.43 -0.99
N ALA A 120 7.61 -0.25 -1.15
CA ALA A 120 8.73 0.20 -0.34
C ALA A 120 8.79 1.73 -0.30
N VAL A 121 9.42 2.28 0.73
CA VAL A 121 9.79 3.68 0.85
C VAL A 121 11.27 3.76 1.23
N THR A 122 12.03 4.59 0.53
CA THR A 122 13.47 4.73 0.78
C THR A 122 13.76 5.75 1.87
N LEU A 123 14.89 5.61 2.57
CA LEU A 123 15.31 6.58 3.59
C LEU A 123 15.45 8.01 3.02
N ASP A 124 15.83 8.14 1.75
CA ASP A 124 15.91 9.44 1.08
C ASP A 124 14.56 9.96 0.55
N GLY A 125 13.45 9.25 0.86
CA GLY A 125 12.08 9.71 0.61
C GLY A 125 11.58 9.49 -0.81
N LYS A 126 11.80 8.30 -1.40
CA LYS A 126 11.18 7.87 -2.66
C LYS A 126 10.20 6.74 -2.39
N LEU A 127 9.09 6.72 -3.11
CA LEU A 127 8.09 5.65 -3.05
C LEU A 127 8.31 4.70 -4.23
N VAL A 128 8.61 3.45 -3.96
CA VAL A 128 8.89 2.44 -4.98
C VAL A 128 7.76 1.44 -5.05
N ASN A 129 7.21 1.28 -6.24
CA ASN A 129 6.03 0.45 -6.47
C ASN A 129 6.21 -0.44 -7.69
N VAL A 130 5.72 -1.66 -7.58
CA VAL A 130 5.56 -2.58 -8.70
C VAL A 130 4.10 -3.02 -8.77
N ASP A 131 3.54 -3.01 -9.98
CA ASP A 131 2.12 -3.23 -10.23
C ASP A 131 1.89 -4.20 -11.38
N ALA A 132 0.73 -4.87 -11.40
CA ALA A 132 0.33 -5.78 -12.45
C ALA A 132 -0.38 -5.08 -13.61
N TRP A 133 -1.47 -4.37 -13.31
CA TRP A 133 -2.31 -3.69 -14.31
C TRP A 133 -1.94 -2.21 -14.48
N GLY A 134 -1.21 -1.65 -13.53
CA GLY A 134 -0.87 -0.23 -13.52
C GLY A 134 -1.95 0.68 -12.93
N ASN A 135 -3.16 0.18 -12.66
CA ASN A 135 -4.26 0.99 -12.15
C ASN A 135 -3.95 1.67 -10.80
N ARG A 136 -3.33 0.94 -9.87
CA ARG A 136 -2.95 1.47 -8.56
C ARG A 136 -1.89 2.57 -8.68
N VAL A 137 -0.82 2.30 -9.41
CA VAL A 137 0.27 3.27 -9.57
C VAL A 137 -0.14 4.47 -10.40
N ALA A 138 -1.01 4.29 -11.41
CA ALA A 138 -1.57 5.39 -12.18
C ALA A 138 -2.40 6.34 -11.32
N ALA A 139 -3.27 5.82 -10.43
CA ALA A 139 -4.03 6.63 -9.47
C ALA A 139 -3.14 7.32 -8.41
N MET A 140 -2.00 6.72 -8.06
CA MET A 140 -1.00 7.39 -7.21
C MET A 140 -0.35 8.58 -7.92
N ILE A 141 -0.07 8.45 -9.24
CA ILE A 141 0.59 9.49 -10.04
C ILE A 141 -0.37 10.60 -10.42
N PHE A 142 -1.55 10.24 -10.91
CA PHE A 142 -2.53 11.18 -11.45
C PHE A 142 -3.97 10.70 -11.19
N GLY A 143 -4.91 11.63 -11.10
CA GLY A 143 -6.36 11.40 -10.98
C GLY A 143 -6.87 11.95 -9.66
N PRO A 144 -6.89 11.18 -8.55
CA PRO A 144 -7.45 11.62 -7.27
C PRO A 144 -6.84 12.92 -6.76
N ASP A 145 -7.67 13.80 -6.16
CA ASP A 145 -7.23 15.08 -5.60
C ASP A 145 -6.26 14.88 -4.42
N LYS A 146 -6.48 13.82 -3.65
CA LYS A 146 -5.61 13.43 -2.53
C LYS A 146 -5.30 11.96 -2.56
N VAL A 147 -4.02 11.60 -2.35
CA VAL A 147 -3.58 10.22 -2.19
C VAL A 147 -3.05 10.06 -0.76
N ILE A 148 -3.61 9.10 -0.01
CA ILE A 148 -3.15 8.75 1.33
C ILE A 148 -2.49 7.38 1.26
N ILE A 149 -1.19 7.37 1.52
CA ILE A 149 -0.33 6.17 1.42
C ILE A 149 0.03 5.71 2.83
N LEU A 150 -0.35 4.46 3.15
CA LEU A 150 -0.09 3.85 4.45
C LEU A 150 1.08 2.88 4.35
N VAL A 151 2.05 3.04 5.24
CA VAL A 151 3.33 2.36 5.16
C VAL A 151 3.74 1.83 6.53
N GLY A 152 3.82 0.50 6.69
CA GLY A 152 4.45 -0.10 7.87
C GLY A 152 5.98 0.10 7.85
N VAL A 153 6.60 0.17 9.02
CA VAL A 153 8.07 0.39 9.14
C VAL A 153 8.91 -0.70 8.48
N ASN A 154 8.36 -1.91 8.31
CA ASN A 154 8.97 -3.02 7.58
C ASN A 154 9.22 -2.75 6.08
N LYS A 155 8.67 -1.65 5.55
CA LYS A 155 8.83 -1.24 4.14
C LYS A 155 9.86 -0.13 3.94
N ILE A 156 10.50 0.34 5.01
CA ILE A 156 11.54 1.35 4.93
C ILE A 156 12.86 0.67 4.55
N VAL A 157 13.38 1.03 3.39
CA VAL A 157 14.62 0.52 2.82
C VAL A 157 15.65 1.63 2.66
N LYS A 158 16.92 1.29 2.44
CA LYS A 158 18.00 2.26 2.29
C LYS A 158 17.82 3.12 1.04
N ASP A 159 17.64 2.47 -0.11
CA ASP A 159 17.63 3.09 -1.43
C ASP A 159 16.73 2.31 -2.41
N VAL A 160 16.70 2.75 -3.68
CA VAL A 160 15.90 2.13 -4.74
C VAL A 160 16.34 0.71 -5.05
N ASN A 161 17.64 0.40 -4.96
CA ASN A 161 18.13 -0.95 -5.23
C ASN A 161 17.62 -1.93 -4.17
N GLU A 162 17.75 -1.59 -2.89
CA GLU A 162 17.18 -2.40 -1.80
C GLU A 162 15.64 -2.50 -1.91
N ALA A 163 14.96 -1.43 -2.39
CA ALA A 163 13.54 -1.47 -2.64
C ALA A 163 13.17 -2.53 -3.69
N LEU A 164 13.88 -2.55 -4.81
CA LEU A 164 13.66 -3.53 -5.89
C LEU A 164 14.01 -4.95 -5.42
N GLU A 165 15.11 -5.13 -4.69
CA GLU A 165 15.46 -6.41 -4.08
C GLU A 165 14.37 -6.91 -3.13
N ARG A 166 13.88 -6.04 -2.22
CA ARG A 166 12.77 -6.38 -1.33
C ARG A 166 11.52 -6.78 -2.10
N ILE A 167 11.19 -6.03 -3.17
CA ILE A 167 9.99 -6.31 -3.97
C ILE A 167 10.13 -7.67 -4.67
N HIS A 168 11.25 -7.95 -5.30
CA HIS A 168 11.46 -9.18 -6.04
C HIS A 168 11.60 -10.41 -5.13
N ASN A 169 12.32 -10.27 -4.00
CA ASN A 169 12.63 -11.39 -3.13
C ASN A 169 11.60 -11.64 -2.03
N TYR A 170 10.70 -10.68 -1.76
CA TYR A 170 9.69 -10.82 -0.71
C TYR A 170 8.28 -10.42 -1.18
N THR A 171 8.09 -9.15 -1.60
CA THR A 171 6.73 -8.63 -1.87
C THR A 171 6.04 -9.36 -3.03
N ALA A 172 6.73 -9.56 -4.15
CA ALA A 172 6.14 -10.19 -5.33
C ALA A 172 5.83 -11.68 -5.11
N PRO A 173 6.72 -12.52 -4.54
CA PRO A 173 6.40 -13.89 -4.17
C PRO A 173 5.22 -14.01 -3.20
N MET A 174 5.22 -13.21 -2.13
CA MET A 174 4.13 -13.17 -1.15
C MET A 174 2.81 -12.76 -1.80
N ASN A 175 2.83 -11.73 -2.64
CA ASN A 175 1.62 -11.26 -3.31
C ASN A 175 1.11 -12.23 -4.39
N ALA A 176 2.00 -12.91 -5.10
CA ALA A 176 1.62 -13.98 -6.04
C ALA A 176 0.90 -15.11 -5.31
N LYS A 177 1.44 -15.56 -4.18
CA LYS A 177 0.79 -16.58 -3.33
C LYS A 177 -0.54 -16.09 -2.77
N ARG A 178 -0.60 -14.83 -2.32
CA ARG A 178 -1.83 -14.19 -1.84
C ARG A 178 -2.91 -14.15 -2.93
N HIS A 179 -2.56 -13.79 -4.17
CA HIS A 179 -3.50 -13.80 -5.29
C HIS A 179 -4.03 -15.21 -5.60
N TYR A 180 -3.16 -16.21 -5.57
CA TYR A 180 -3.58 -17.60 -5.68
C TYR A 180 -4.62 -17.96 -4.61
N LEU A 181 -4.31 -17.71 -3.34
CA LEU A 181 -5.21 -18.05 -2.23
C LEU A 181 -6.53 -17.25 -2.26
N LYS A 182 -6.46 -15.97 -2.66
CA LYS A 182 -7.61 -15.07 -2.71
C LYS A 182 -8.58 -15.40 -3.84
N HIS A 183 -8.07 -15.77 -5.01
CA HIS A 183 -8.85 -15.99 -6.22
C HIS A 183 -8.98 -17.45 -6.61
N GLN A 184 -8.25 -18.34 -5.95
CA GLN A 184 -8.18 -19.79 -6.21
C GLN A 184 -7.96 -20.10 -7.70
N ARG A 185 -7.08 -19.30 -8.35
CA ARG A 185 -6.75 -19.45 -9.77
C ARG A 185 -5.35 -20.02 -9.92
N GLU A 186 -5.27 -21.16 -10.61
CA GLU A 186 -4.02 -21.88 -10.88
C GLU A 186 -3.02 -21.03 -11.68
N ASP A 187 -3.49 -20.08 -12.47
CA ASP A 187 -2.63 -19.14 -13.19
C ASP A 187 -1.64 -18.43 -12.25
N PHE A 188 -2.12 -17.96 -11.09
CA PHE A 188 -1.27 -17.34 -10.06
C PHE A 188 -0.46 -18.39 -9.28
N GLY A 189 -1.05 -19.57 -9.01
CA GLY A 189 -0.37 -20.67 -8.34
C GLY A 189 0.79 -21.22 -9.15
N ASN A 190 0.71 -21.13 -10.48
CA ASN A 190 1.74 -21.60 -11.42
C ASN A 190 2.89 -20.60 -11.64
N LEU A 191 2.82 -19.41 -11.08
CA LEU A 191 3.96 -18.48 -11.10
C LEU A 191 5.19 -19.10 -10.40
N PRO A 192 6.40 -19.04 -10.97
CA PRO A 192 7.61 -19.60 -10.34
C PRO A 192 7.78 -19.18 -8.89
N CYS A 193 7.64 -17.89 -8.60
CA CYS A 193 7.79 -17.35 -7.25
C CYS A 193 6.66 -17.77 -6.30
N ALA A 194 5.45 -18.05 -6.77
CA ALA A 194 4.37 -18.59 -5.93
C ALA A 194 4.61 -20.04 -5.52
N LYS A 195 5.37 -20.81 -6.34
CA LYS A 195 5.74 -22.21 -6.07
C LYS A 195 6.99 -22.32 -5.18
N THR A 196 8.00 -21.50 -5.45
CA THR A 196 9.34 -21.67 -4.86
C THR A 196 9.71 -20.62 -3.84
N SER A 197 8.94 -19.53 -3.72
CA SER A 197 9.27 -18.28 -3.01
C SER A 197 10.45 -17.50 -3.60
N ILE A 198 11.06 -17.96 -4.69
CA ILE A 198 12.23 -17.36 -5.32
C ILE A 198 11.82 -16.64 -6.61
N CYS A 199 12.22 -15.37 -6.76
CA CYS A 199 12.07 -14.62 -7.99
C CYS A 199 13.14 -15.06 -8.99
N VAL A 200 12.70 -15.41 -10.20
CA VAL A 200 13.57 -15.77 -11.34
C VAL A 200 13.41 -14.79 -12.50
N ASP A 201 12.89 -13.61 -12.23
CA ASP A 201 12.57 -12.59 -13.24
C ASP A 201 11.82 -13.19 -14.46
N CYS A 202 10.78 -13.97 -14.20
CA CYS A 202 10.05 -14.73 -15.19
C CYS A 202 9.34 -13.85 -16.24
N ASN A 203 9.16 -14.36 -17.44
CA ASN A 203 8.29 -13.78 -18.46
C ASN A 203 6.95 -14.52 -18.59
N ASN A 204 6.36 -14.93 -17.46
CA ASN A 204 5.07 -15.61 -17.43
C ASN A 204 3.93 -14.64 -17.79
N ASP A 205 2.92 -15.09 -18.54
CA ASP A 205 1.79 -14.27 -18.97
C ASP A 205 0.99 -13.70 -17.78
N TRP A 206 0.95 -14.41 -16.66
CA TRP A 206 0.29 -14.02 -15.43
C TRP A 206 1.20 -13.29 -14.42
N ARG A 207 2.40 -12.92 -14.85
CA ARG A 207 3.33 -12.13 -14.02
C ARG A 207 2.67 -10.87 -13.50
N ILE A 208 2.70 -10.68 -12.17
CA ILE A 208 2.09 -9.54 -11.47
C ILE A 208 3.05 -8.36 -11.26
N CYS A 209 4.33 -8.49 -11.63
CA CYS A 209 5.33 -7.44 -11.52
C CYS A 209 5.69 -6.91 -12.92
N ARG A 210 4.76 -6.12 -13.52
CA ARG A 210 4.87 -5.60 -14.89
C ARG A 210 5.29 -4.14 -14.98
N HIS A 211 4.84 -3.33 -14.03
CA HIS A 211 5.06 -1.88 -14.06
C HIS A 211 5.83 -1.45 -12.82
N THR A 212 7.04 -0.96 -13.00
CA THR A 212 7.84 -0.38 -11.92
C THR A 212 7.71 1.13 -11.98
N VAL A 213 7.30 1.73 -10.84
CA VAL A 213 7.11 3.17 -10.70
C VAL A 213 7.84 3.66 -9.47
N ILE A 214 8.67 4.68 -9.65
CA ILE A 214 9.39 5.38 -8.59
C ILE A 214 8.86 6.81 -8.55
N ILE A 215 8.24 7.18 -7.43
CA ILE A 215 7.78 8.55 -7.18
C ILE A 215 8.87 9.23 -6.36
N GLU A 216 9.60 10.15 -6.98
CA GLU A 216 10.71 10.85 -6.35
C GLU A 216 10.29 12.10 -5.57
N GLY A 217 9.07 12.58 -5.78
CA GLY A 217 8.51 13.75 -5.16
C GLY A 217 7.31 14.27 -5.96
N THR A 218 6.80 15.43 -5.58
CA THR A 218 5.74 16.13 -6.33
C THR A 218 6.18 17.54 -6.69
N MET A 219 5.60 18.09 -7.76
CA MET A 219 5.79 19.50 -8.08
C MET A 219 5.24 20.38 -6.95
N ILE A 220 5.79 21.58 -6.80
CA ILE A 220 5.32 22.50 -5.75
C ILE A 220 3.82 22.82 -5.86
N ARG A 221 3.25 22.80 -7.07
CA ARG A 221 1.82 23.02 -7.30
C ARG A 221 0.96 21.87 -6.78
N GLU A 222 1.52 20.68 -6.68
CA GLU A 222 0.86 19.45 -6.21
C GLU A 222 1.22 19.16 -4.72
N LYS A 223 1.85 20.11 -4.04
CA LYS A 223 2.19 19.96 -2.62
C LYS A 223 0.95 19.68 -1.80
N GLY A 224 0.96 18.57 -1.05
CA GLY A 224 -0.17 18.14 -0.24
C GLY A 224 -1.10 17.15 -0.94
N ARG A 225 -0.95 16.90 -2.24
CA ARG A 225 -1.71 15.85 -2.92
C ARG A 225 -1.32 14.46 -2.39
N ILE A 226 -0.03 14.15 -2.29
CA ILE A 226 0.45 12.88 -1.72
C ILE A 226 0.72 13.05 -0.23
N ASN A 227 0.12 12.17 0.56
CA ASN A 227 0.21 12.15 2.02
C ASN A 227 0.63 10.75 2.47
N VAL A 228 1.74 10.63 3.16
CA VAL A 228 2.30 9.36 3.64
C VAL A 228 2.15 9.27 5.16
N VAL A 229 1.52 8.21 5.63
CA VAL A 229 1.44 7.88 7.06
C VAL A 229 2.32 6.65 7.31
N LEU A 230 3.46 6.88 7.94
CA LEU A 230 4.39 5.83 8.40
C LEU A 230 3.95 5.33 9.76
N VAL A 231 3.69 4.04 9.85
CA VAL A 231 3.17 3.38 11.06
C VAL A 231 4.28 2.56 11.72
N GLY A 232 4.48 2.75 13.03
CA GLY A 232 5.52 2.10 13.83
C GLY A 232 5.36 0.59 14.03
N GLU A 233 4.58 -0.06 13.18
CA GLU A 233 4.31 -1.50 13.17
C GLU A 233 4.65 -2.10 11.81
N GLU A 234 4.90 -3.40 11.80
CA GLU A 234 5.06 -4.16 10.57
C GLU A 234 3.69 -4.45 9.95
N LEU A 235 3.40 -3.79 8.82
CA LEU A 235 2.10 -3.87 8.16
C LEU A 235 2.23 -4.18 6.67
N GLY A 236 1.30 -5.00 6.20
CA GLY A 236 1.22 -5.43 4.81
C GLY A 236 2.39 -6.35 4.41
N ILE A 237 2.66 -6.40 3.12
CA ILE A 237 3.70 -7.23 2.51
C ILE A 237 4.88 -6.37 2.12
#